data_a59d4a1adcd92361fee55f44a2666630
#
_entry.id   a59d4a1adcd92361fee55f44a2666630
#
_cell.length_a   1.000
_cell.length_b   1.000
_cell.length_c   1.000
_cell.angle_alpha   90.00
_cell.angle_beta   90.00
_cell.angle_gamma   90.00
#
_symmetry.space_group_name_H-M   'P 1'
#
loop_
_entity.id
_entity.type
_entity.pdbx_description
1 polymer ?
#
loop_
_entity_poly.entity_id
_entity_poly.type
_entity_poly.pdbx_seq_one_letter_code
_entity_poly.pdbx_strand_id
1 'polypeptide(L)'
;MFKKKLIKIISNSLIEKIKILEKELKQINYEKNNQTKSSAGDKYETSRSSMQIEYDKLNSNLQNLKINLNKINLIDSYKKYKKVSYGALVKTKSSYYLISVGLGKFIIEGKNVFIISLSSPVGKNLFDKKKDELISINNIDGKIIEIL
;
A
#
# COMPACT_ATOMS: atom_id res chain seq x y z
N MET A 1 -1.79 -12.81 17.74
CA MET A 1 -1.67 -13.35 16.36
C MET A 1 -0.97 -12.33 15.47
N PHE A 2 0.11 -12.74 14.84
CA PHE A 2 0.97 -11.85 14.04
C PHE A 2 0.26 -11.24 12.84
N LYS A 3 -0.47 -12.03 12.07
CA LYS A 3 -1.22 -11.55 10.88
C LYS A 3 -2.22 -10.43 11.22
N LYS A 4 -2.98 -10.60 12.29
CA LYS A 4 -3.93 -9.57 12.75
C LYS A 4 -3.23 -8.28 13.14
N LYS A 5 -2.12 -8.39 13.88
CA LYS A 5 -1.30 -7.25 14.29
C LYS A 5 -0.69 -6.55 13.07
N LEU A 6 -0.19 -7.31 12.12
CA LEU A 6 0.35 -6.82 10.86
C LEU A 6 -0.70 -6.00 10.08
N ILE A 7 -1.87 -6.55 9.87
CA ILE A 7 -2.98 -5.87 9.18
C ILE A 7 -3.32 -4.54 9.88
N LYS A 8 -3.38 -4.54 11.20
CA LYS A 8 -3.65 -3.32 11.98
C LYS A 8 -2.56 -2.26 11.80
N ILE A 9 -1.30 -2.64 11.83
CA ILE A 9 -0.17 -1.72 11.63
C ILE A 9 -0.21 -1.11 10.23
N ILE A 10 -0.44 -1.94 9.20
CA ILE A 10 -0.54 -1.47 7.81
C ILE A 10 -1.73 -0.52 7.65
N SER A 11 -2.89 -0.88 8.18
CA SER A 11 -4.09 -0.03 8.13
C SER A 11 -3.84 1.32 8.79
N ASN A 12 -3.21 1.35 9.97
CA ASN A 12 -2.88 2.60 10.66
C ASN A 12 -1.90 3.45 9.84
N SER A 13 -0.91 2.84 9.20
CA SER A 13 0.02 3.54 8.30
C SER A 13 -0.70 4.19 7.13
N LEU A 14 -1.64 3.49 6.50
CA LEU A 14 -2.46 4.03 5.43
C LEU A 14 -3.37 5.16 5.90
N ILE A 15 -3.98 5.03 7.07
CA ILE A 15 -4.83 6.07 7.67
C ILE A 15 -4.02 7.36 7.90
N GLU A 16 -2.80 7.26 8.42
CA GLU A 16 -1.92 8.42 8.61
C GLU A 16 -1.57 9.11 7.28
N LYS A 17 -1.24 8.34 6.25
CA LYS A 17 -0.97 8.88 4.91
C LYS A 17 -2.20 9.57 4.32
N ILE A 18 -3.37 9.00 4.50
CA ILE A 18 -4.65 9.58 4.06
C ILE A 18 -4.88 10.93 4.75
N LYS A 19 -4.69 11.02 6.05
CA LYS A 19 -4.84 12.28 6.80
C LYS A 19 -3.90 13.36 6.30
N ILE A 20 -2.65 13.01 6.03
CA ILE A 20 -1.65 13.94 5.49
C ILE A 20 -2.09 14.48 4.13
N LEU A 21 -2.51 13.60 3.20
CA LEU A 21 -2.98 14.03 1.87
C LEU A 21 -4.26 14.86 1.93
N GLU A 22 -5.20 14.51 2.80
CA GLU A 22 -6.42 15.30 3.00
C GLU A 22 -6.10 16.72 3.46
N LYS A 23 -5.12 16.87 4.36
CA LYS A 23 -4.65 18.17 4.82
C LYS A 23 -3.99 18.98 3.70
N GLU A 24 -3.12 18.34 2.91
CA GLU A 24 -2.47 18.97 1.75
C GLU A 24 -3.50 19.43 0.72
N LEU A 25 -4.50 18.61 0.42
CA LEU A 25 -5.57 18.96 -0.52
C LEU A 25 -6.39 20.16 -0.04
N LYS A 26 -6.69 20.24 1.24
CA LYS A 26 -7.37 21.41 1.82
C LYS A 26 -6.53 22.66 1.67
N GLN A 27 -5.23 22.56 1.90
CA GLN A 27 -4.30 23.68 1.77
C GLN A 27 -4.22 24.19 0.32
N ILE A 28 -4.06 23.29 -0.64
CA ILE A 28 -4.01 23.63 -2.07
C ILE A 28 -5.33 24.27 -2.53
N ASN A 29 -6.44 23.73 -2.09
CA ASN A 29 -7.75 24.25 -2.44
C ASN A 29 -7.98 25.65 -1.86
N TYR A 30 -7.54 25.88 -0.64
CA TYR A 30 -7.56 27.20 -0.01
C TYR A 30 -6.71 28.21 -0.77
N GLU A 31 -5.47 27.87 -1.11
CA GLU A 31 -4.56 28.74 -1.86
C GLU A 31 -5.10 29.04 -3.27
N LYS A 32 -5.63 28.03 -3.96
CA LYS A 32 -6.24 28.17 -5.28
C LYS A 32 -7.41 29.17 -5.25
N ASN A 33 -8.28 29.08 -4.24
CA ASN A 33 -9.44 29.96 -4.11
C ASN A 33 -9.05 31.39 -3.70
N ASN A 34 -7.97 31.57 -2.96
CA ASN A 34 -7.50 32.89 -2.51
C ASN A 34 -6.72 33.66 -3.55
N GLN A 35 -6.21 33.03 -4.60
CA GLN A 35 -5.50 33.72 -5.69
C GLN A 35 -6.40 34.63 -6.53
N THR A 36 -7.70 34.53 -6.40
CA THR A 36 -8.66 35.41 -7.09
C THR A 36 -8.56 36.87 -6.70
N LYS A 37 -7.84 37.21 -5.63
CA LYS A 37 -7.82 38.58 -5.06
C LYS A 37 -6.59 39.41 -5.40
N SER A 38 -5.54 38.85 -6.02
CA SER A 38 -4.23 39.52 -6.07
C SER A 38 -3.46 39.44 -7.38
N SER A 39 -3.99 38.94 -8.47
CA SER A 39 -3.17 38.72 -9.66
C SER A 39 -3.71 39.30 -10.95
N ALA A 40 -2.80 39.80 -11.77
CA ALA A 40 -3.04 40.25 -13.13
C ALA A 40 -3.03 39.08 -14.11
N GLY A 41 -4.09 38.92 -14.85
CA GLY A 41 -4.29 38.16 -16.07
C GLY A 41 -3.60 36.77 -16.18
N ASP A 42 -2.63 36.69 -17.08
CA ASP A 42 -1.98 35.43 -17.47
C ASP A 42 -1.27 34.70 -16.32
N LYS A 43 -0.70 35.45 -15.41
CA LYS A 43 0.01 34.91 -14.24
C LYS A 43 -0.93 34.18 -13.28
N TYR A 44 -2.12 34.70 -13.11
CA TYR A 44 -3.18 34.10 -12.31
C TYR A 44 -3.66 32.77 -12.90
N GLU A 45 -3.96 32.75 -14.21
CA GLU A 45 -4.45 31.56 -14.90
C GLU A 45 -3.44 30.43 -14.90
N THR A 46 -2.14 30.75 -15.17
CA THR A 46 -1.04 29.76 -15.14
C THR A 46 -0.87 29.17 -13.75
N SER A 47 -0.87 30.00 -12.73
CA SER A 47 -0.71 29.56 -11.34
C SER A 47 -1.89 28.68 -10.90
N ARG A 48 -3.11 29.08 -11.23
CA ARG A 48 -4.31 28.30 -10.92
C ARG A 48 -4.32 26.95 -11.66
N SER A 49 -3.93 26.92 -12.90
CA SER A 49 -3.81 25.67 -13.69
C SER A 49 -2.79 24.70 -13.10
N SER A 50 -1.63 25.22 -12.66
CA SER A 50 -0.61 24.41 -11.99
C SER A 50 -1.11 23.82 -10.68
N MET A 51 -1.82 24.62 -9.89
CA MET A 51 -2.44 24.15 -8.62
C MET A 51 -3.53 23.11 -8.87
N GLN A 52 -4.31 23.26 -9.93
CA GLN A 52 -5.34 22.30 -10.29
C GLN A 52 -4.73 20.94 -10.69
N ILE A 53 -3.65 20.96 -11.45
CA ILE A 53 -2.90 19.73 -11.84
C ILE A 53 -2.36 19.03 -10.58
N GLU A 54 -1.77 19.79 -9.66
CA GLU A 54 -1.25 19.25 -8.41
C GLU A 54 -2.37 18.68 -7.55
N TYR A 55 -3.49 19.40 -7.42
CA TYR A 55 -4.67 18.93 -6.69
C TYR A 55 -5.18 17.61 -7.26
N ASP A 56 -5.33 17.52 -8.57
CA ASP A 56 -5.84 16.31 -9.24
C ASP A 56 -4.92 15.11 -9.01
N LYS A 57 -3.60 15.32 -9.08
CA LYS A 57 -2.60 14.29 -8.79
C LYS A 57 -2.69 13.79 -7.35
N LEU A 58 -2.71 14.70 -6.39
CA LEU A 58 -2.81 14.34 -4.97
C LEU A 58 -4.15 13.68 -4.63
N ASN A 59 -5.24 14.15 -5.23
CA ASN A 59 -6.55 13.55 -5.04
C ASN A 59 -6.61 12.13 -5.60
N SER A 60 -6.00 11.88 -6.75
CA SER A 60 -5.86 10.54 -7.33
C SER A 60 -5.08 9.61 -6.38
N ASN A 61 -3.97 10.09 -5.82
CA ASN A 61 -3.19 9.35 -4.83
C ASN A 61 -4.02 9.05 -3.56
N LEU A 62 -4.81 10.02 -3.10
CA LEU A 62 -5.70 9.85 -1.95
C LEU A 62 -6.74 8.75 -2.20
N GLN A 63 -7.37 8.74 -3.36
CA GLN A 63 -8.34 7.71 -3.73
C GLN A 63 -7.70 6.33 -3.77
N ASN A 64 -6.49 6.21 -4.31
CA ASN A 64 -5.74 4.95 -4.32
C ASN A 64 -5.42 4.46 -2.91
N LEU A 65 -5.03 5.34 -1.99
CA LEU A 65 -4.79 4.98 -0.59
C LEU A 65 -6.06 4.48 0.09
N LYS A 66 -7.20 5.12 -0.16
CA LYS A 66 -8.49 4.68 0.38
C LYS A 66 -8.91 3.31 -0.15
N ILE A 67 -8.71 3.05 -1.43
CA ILE A 67 -8.95 1.74 -2.05
C ILE A 67 -8.07 0.68 -1.40
N ASN A 68 -6.78 0.97 -1.24
CA ASN A 68 -5.82 0.05 -0.63
C ASN A 68 -6.17 -0.24 0.83
N LEU A 69 -6.57 0.78 1.60
CA LEU A 69 -7.01 0.62 2.99
C LEU A 69 -8.22 -0.32 3.07
N ASN A 70 -9.19 -0.13 2.20
CA ASN A 70 -10.37 -0.98 2.16
C ASN A 70 -10.01 -2.43 1.84
N LYS A 71 -9.13 -2.65 0.85
CA LYS A 71 -8.67 -3.99 0.48
C LYS A 71 -7.91 -4.68 1.63
N ILE A 72 -7.06 -3.96 2.33
CA ILE A 72 -6.34 -4.49 3.50
C ILE A 72 -7.32 -4.87 4.62
N ASN A 73 -8.30 -4.03 4.90
CA ASN A 73 -9.28 -4.28 5.97
C ASN A 73 -10.23 -5.45 5.68
N LEU A 74 -10.40 -5.81 4.41
CA LEU A 74 -11.20 -6.97 4.00
C LEU A 74 -10.47 -8.31 4.16
N ILE A 75 -9.18 -8.30 4.45
CA ILE A 75 -8.43 -9.54 4.66
C ILE A 75 -8.86 -10.20 5.98
N ASP A 76 -9.31 -11.43 5.89
CA ASP A 76 -9.63 -12.25 7.07
C ASP A 76 -8.35 -12.72 7.74
N SER A 77 -8.06 -12.17 8.91
CA SER A 77 -6.85 -12.49 9.68
C SER A 77 -6.87 -13.89 10.30
N TYR A 78 -8.01 -14.54 10.34
CA TYR A 78 -8.18 -15.87 10.92
C TYR A 78 -8.25 -16.98 9.87
N LYS A 79 -8.48 -16.63 8.61
CA LYS A 79 -8.52 -17.60 7.53
C LYS A 79 -7.16 -18.29 7.37
N LYS A 80 -7.20 -19.61 7.29
CA LYS A 80 -6.04 -20.45 6.98
C LYS A 80 -6.00 -20.79 5.51
N TYR A 81 -4.79 -20.86 4.98
CA TYR A 81 -4.55 -21.08 3.57
C TYR A 81 -3.75 -22.37 3.36
N LYS A 82 -4.20 -23.23 2.46
CA LYS A 82 -3.46 -24.42 2.03
C LYS A 82 -2.46 -24.08 0.92
N LYS A 83 -2.76 -23.04 0.15
CA LYS A 83 -1.94 -22.53 -0.95
C LYS A 83 -1.85 -21.02 -0.87
N VAL A 84 -0.80 -20.45 -1.41
CA VAL A 84 -0.64 -19.01 -1.51
C VAL A 84 -1.69 -18.43 -2.45
N SER A 85 -2.51 -17.55 -1.91
CA SER A 85 -3.54 -16.80 -2.63
C SER A 85 -3.71 -15.42 -2.02
N TYR A 86 -4.59 -14.60 -2.57
CA TYR A 86 -4.88 -13.28 -2.02
C TYR A 86 -5.31 -13.36 -0.54
N GLY A 87 -4.70 -12.54 0.29
CA GLY A 87 -4.95 -12.50 1.73
C GLY A 87 -4.05 -13.43 2.56
N ALA A 88 -3.27 -14.29 1.93
CA ALA A 88 -2.34 -15.18 2.63
C ALA A 88 -1.10 -14.43 3.13
N LEU A 89 -0.63 -14.80 4.31
CA LEU A 89 0.66 -14.38 4.84
C LEU A 89 1.63 -15.56 4.76
N VAL A 90 2.64 -15.42 3.90
CA VAL A 90 3.64 -16.46 3.67
C VAL A 90 4.87 -16.20 4.53
N LYS A 91 5.28 -17.19 5.30
CA LYS A 91 6.48 -17.16 6.12
C LYS A 91 7.60 -17.96 5.48
N THR A 92 8.75 -17.32 5.34
CA THR A 92 10.01 -17.96 4.96
C THR A 92 11.02 -17.82 6.10
N LYS A 93 12.22 -18.35 5.92
CA LYS A 93 13.28 -18.25 6.93
C LYS A 93 13.64 -16.80 7.26
N SER A 94 13.67 -15.93 6.26
CA SER A 94 14.17 -14.55 6.39
C SER A 94 13.09 -13.48 6.39
N SER A 95 11.90 -13.77 5.89
CA SER A 95 10.90 -12.74 5.61
C SER A 95 9.47 -13.27 5.65
N TYR A 96 8.53 -12.33 5.70
CA TYR A 96 7.11 -12.57 5.53
C TYR A 96 6.62 -11.86 4.28
N TYR A 97 5.65 -12.44 3.59
CA TYR A 97 5.01 -11.88 2.39
C TYR A 97 3.50 -11.90 2.58
N LEU A 98 2.90 -10.72 2.69
CA LEU A 98 1.44 -10.59 2.68
C LEU A 98 0.98 -10.36 1.25
N ILE A 99 0.14 -11.25 0.75
CA ILE A 99 -0.39 -11.18 -0.61
C ILE A 99 -1.64 -10.32 -0.62
N SER A 100 -1.52 -9.10 -1.10
CA SER A 100 -2.64 -8.15 -1.13
C SER A 100 -2.43 -7.05 -2.17
N VAL A 101 -2.34 -5.81 -1.76
CA VAL A 101 -1.94 -4.67 -2.59
C VAL A 101 -0.44 -4.46 -2.48
N GLY A 102 0.18 -3.84 -3.47
CA GLY A 102 1.62 -3.54 -3.46
C GLY A 102 1.92 -2.32 -2.61
N LEU A 103 2.46 -2.52 -1.41
CA LEU A 103 2.83 -1.45 -0.48
C LEU A 103 4.32 -1.43 -0.12
N GLY A 104 5.09 -2.39 -0.61
CA GLY A 104 6.52 -2.47 -0.36
C GLY A 104 6.88 -3.16 0.95
N LYS A 105 8.02 -2.77 1.51
CA LYS A 105 8.61 -3.39 2.70
C LYS A 105 8.25 -2.65 3.97
N PHE A 106 7.91 -3.41 4.99
CA PHE A 106 7.74 -2.95 6.37
C PHE A 106 8.66 -3.74 7.29
N ILE A 107 9.11 -3.12 8.36
CA ILE A 107 9.80 -3.81 9.46
C ILE A 107 8.87 -3.81 10.66
N ILE A 108 8.42 -4.99 11.07
CA ILE A 108 7.44 -5.17 12.14
C ILE A 108 7.99 -6.17 13.14
N GLU A 109 8.21 -5.73 14.36
CA GLU A 109 8.82 -6.54 15.43
C GLU A 109 10.18 -7.13 15.03
N GLY A 110 11.00 -6.33 14.32
CA GLY A 110 12.30 -6.76 13.81
C GLY A 110 12.25 -7.73 12.63
N LYS A 111 11.07 -8.02 12.09
CA LYS A 111 10.85 -8.93 10.96
C LYS A 111 10.65 -8.16 9.68
N ASN A 112 11.27 -8.62 8.60
CA ASN A 112 11.03 -8.09 7.27
C ASN A 112 9.68 -8.60 6.75
N VAL A 113 8.78 -7.68 6.42
CA VAL A 113 7.47 -8.00 5.87
C VAL A 113 7.29 -7.26 4.56
N PHE A 114 7.01 -7.99 3.50
CA PHE A 114 6.73 -7.44 2.19
C PHE A 114 5.24 -7.55 1.90
N ILE A 115 4.62 -6.42 1.59
CA ILE A 115 3.22 -6.36 1.19
C ILE A 115 3.20 -6.29 -0.32
N ILE A 116 2.83 -7.38 -0.97
CA ILE A 116 2.97 -7.55 -2.42
C ILE A 116 1.66 -7.91 -3.09
N SER A 117 1.52 -7.52 -4.35
CA SER A 117 0.39 -7.90 -5.18
C SER A 117 0.66 -9.20 -5.93
N LEU A 118 -0.40 -9.90 -6.32
CA LEU A 118 -0.28 -11.10 -7.17
C LEU A 118 0.29 -10.78 -8.56
N SER A 119 0.16 -9.55 -9.03
CA SER A 119 0.71 -9.11 -10.32
C SER A 119 2.21 -8.79 -10.27
N SER A 120 2.80 -8.66 -9.08
CA SER A 120 4.23 -8.45 -8.94
C SER A 120 5.03 -9.71 -9.29
N PRO A 121 6.32 -9.58 -9.67
CA PRO A 121 7.16 -10.77 -9.95
C PRO A 121 7.23 -11.75 -8.78
N VAL A 122 7.35 -11.25 -7.56
CA VAL A 122 7.38 -12.07 -6.34
C VAL A 122 6.02 -12.71 -6.10
N GLY A 123 4.93 -11.96 -6.26
CA GLY A 123 3.57 -12.47 -6.10
C GLY A 123 3.25 -13.59 -7.10
N LYS A 124 3.67 -13.43 -8.35
CA LYS A 124 3.53 -14.46 -9.39
C LYS A 124 4.33 -15.74 -9.05
N ASN A 125 5.52 -15.57 -8.50
CA ASN A 125 6.37 -16.68 -8.08
C ASN A 125 5.74 -17.46 -6.92
N LEU A 126 5.14 -16.76 -5.96
CA LEU A 126 4.54 -17.37 -4.76
C LEU A 126 3.15 -17.97 -5.02
N PHE A 127 2.41 -17.44 -5.98
CA PHE A 127 1.02 -17.84 -6.21
C PHE A 127 0.86 -19.35 -6.37
N ASP A 128 -0.15 -19.91 -5.73
CA ASP A 128 -0.54 -21.33 -5.76
C ASP A 128 0.49 -22.29 -5.14
N LYS A 129 1.58 -21.80 -4.59
CA LYS A 129 2.56 -22.64 -3.87
C LYS A 129 2.03 -23.05 -2.51
N LYS A 130 2.53 -24.21 -2.05
CA LYS A 130 2.16 -24.82 -0.77
C LYS A 130 3.32 -24.74 0.22
N LYS A 131 3.01 -25.03 1.48
CA LYS A 131 4.03 -25.23 2.50
C LYS A 131 5.07 -26.24 2.03
N ASP A 132 6.32 -26.01 2.38
CA ASP A 132 7.51 -26.79 2.04
C ASP A 132 7.97 -26.70 0.59
N GLU A 133 7.26 -25.98 -0.29
CA GLU A 133 7.72 -25.72 -1.64
C GLU A 133 8.85 -24.71 -1.66
N LEU A 134 9.79 -24.93 -2.60
CA LEU A 134 10.90 -24.03 -2.83
C LEU A 134 10.46 -22.80 -3.64
N ILE A 135 11.03 -21.67 -3.29
CA ILE A 135 10.81 -20.40 -3.97
C ILE A 135 12.14 -19.74 -4.29
N SER A 136 12.19 -19.01 -5.40
CA SER A 136 13.33 -18.18 -5.77
C SER A 136 12.86 -16.73 -5.88
N ILE A 137 13.37 -15.88 -4.98
CA ILE A 137 13.02 -14.46 -4.94
C ILE A 137 14.34 -13.68 -4.96
N ASN A 138 14.52 -12.82 -5.98
CA ASN A 138 15.71 -11.97 -6.13
C ASN A 138 17.03 -12.76 -6.03
N ASN A 139 17.11 -13.92 -6.70
CA ASN A 139 18.25 -14.85 -6.65
C ASN A 139 18.52 -15.45 -5.25
N ILE A 140 17.58 -15.31 -4.33
CA ILE A 140 17.64 -15.97 -3.02
C ILE A 140 16.68 -17.15 -3.05
N ASP A 141 17.21 -18.34 -2.94
CA ASP A 141 16.42 -19.54 -2.80
C ASP A 141 15.90 -19.66 -1.37
N GLY A 142 14.63 -20.01 -1.26
CA GLY A 142 13.99 -20.15 0.02
C GLY A 142 12.94 -21.26 0.02
N LYS A 143 12.35 -21.46 1.16
CA LYS A 143 11.30 -22.45 1.38
C LYS A 143 10.13 -21.81 2.13
N ILE A 144 8.92 -22.14 1.74
CA ILE A 144 7.72 -21.74 2.47
C ILE A 144 7.63 -22.56 3.75
N ILE A 145 7.76 -21.90 4.88
CA ILE A 145 7.67 -22.53 6.21
C ILE A 145 6.21 -22.67 6.62
N GLU A 146 5.42 -21.64 6.39
CA GLU A 146 4.03 -21.58 6.84
C GLU A 146 3.23 -20.63 5.95
N ILE A 147 1.94 -20.90 5.79
CA ILE A 147 0.97 -20.03 5.12
C ILE A 147 -0.18 -19.76 6.09
N LEU A 148 -0.35 -18.48 6.46
CA LEU A 148 -1.35 -18.00 7.41
C LEU A 148 -2.49 -17.25 6.72
#